data_a5d08a2e5fdeceb83d6a2789c489ba06
#
_entry.id   a5d08a2e5fdeceb83d6a2789c489ba06
#
_cell.length_a   1.000
_cell.length_b   1.000
_cell.length_c   1.000
_cell.angle_alpha   90.00
_cell.angle_beta   90.00
_cell.angle_gamma   90.00
#
_symmetry.space_group_name_H-M   'P 1'
#
loop_
_entity.id
_entity.type
_entity.pdbx_description
1 polymer ?
#
loop_
_entity_poly.entity_id
_entity_poly.type
_entity_poly.pdbx_seq_one_letter_code
_entity_poly.pdbx_strand_id
1 'polypeptide(L)'
;MTVYSSDVLCPKNFRTGKLCKTSRTVSIHHFTASWMDEKIKKELIHQQHLVRWWGKSGAKKILWIESVWKKYAGISMVTKLPKRLGVKARKKLICLRESVPEYKNLLVAKVTAHAEKGKIVLLDPAYDGDNVGDQIIMESCLSQFPSDLLARELKHVPTHREPTEKEQRELSSAETKILCGTNALSGKMRSYGLWHMNANVGIYKNTILMGVGFDSNSNEFDVYTKLLFRTILSPKHIHSVRDKFSEAMLKNMGIRNVIYTGCPTMWNITPELCSRIPKAKADKVVCTLTDYNRNLIADQALLNILSECYKRVFLWPQGIEDKEYFEQVKLNNNVEIVSEGLEKYDEILKLKSIDYVGTRLHAGIRALTREHRTIIISIDNRAKNISADTGLPIIERGDIMSLLYPKINSEFVTKIQMPIDNINRWKNQIHEF
;
A
#
# COMPACT_ATOMS: atom_id res chain seq x y z
N MET A 1 -44.91 42.42 18.27
CA MET A 1 -44.72 41.24 17.40
C MET A 1 -43.72 40.35 18.09
N THR A 2 -44.12 39.18 18.57
CA THR A 2 -43.21 38.27 19.28
C THR A 2 -42.46 37.43 18.25
N VAL A 3 -41.12 37.57 18.18
CA VAL A 3 -40.28 36.79 17.30
C VAL A 3 -39.77 35.56 18.04
N TYR A 4 -40.19 34.39 17.63
CA TYR A 4 -39.72 33.13 18.20
C TYR A 4 -38.37 32.72 17.62
N SER A 5 -37.51 32.07 18.43
CA SER A 5 -36.24 31.54 17.98
C SER A 5 -36.42 30.35 17.01
N SER A 6 -35.43 30.08 16.18
CA SER A 6 -35.51 29.05 15.14
C SER A 6 -35.72 27.62 15.68
N ASP A 7 -35.36 27.36 16.93
CA ASP A 7 -35.58 26.05 17.58
C ASP A 7 -37.05 25.81 17.92
N VAL A 8 -37.88 26.87 18.00
CA VAL A 8 -39.31 26.78 18.31
C VAL A 8 -40.14 26.48 17.07
N LEU A 9 -39.98 27.26 16.01
CA LEU A 9 -40.83 27.18 14.82
C LEU A 9 -40.20 26.52 13.62
N CYS A 10 -38.87 26.55 13.49
CA CYS A 10 -38.16 25.98 12.32
C CYS A 10 -36.79 25.45 12.69
N PRO A 11 -36.71 24.33 13.41
CA PRO A 11 -35.44 23.79 13.88
C PRO A 11 -34.57 23.17 12.78
N LYS A 12 -35.04 23.13 11.53
CA LYS A 12 -34.26 22.65 10.40
C LYS A 12 -33.39 23.75 9.80
N ASN A 13 -32.09 23.59 9.89
CA ASN A 13 -31.18 24.57 9.31
C ASN A 13 -31.23 24.51 7.79
N PHE A 14 -31.66 25.58 7.14
CA PHE A 14 -31.81 25.68 5.68
C PHE A 14 -30.50 25.40 4.92
N ARG A 15 -29.35 25.83 5.44
CA ARG A 15 -28.05 25.68 4.75
C ARG A 15 -27.44 24.30 4.90
N THR A 16 -27.68 23.59 5.97
CA THR A 16 -27.08 22.29 6.28
C THR A 16 -28.07 21.13 6.19
N GLY A 17 -29.36 21.42 6.14
CA GLY A 17 -30.44 20.44 6.21
C GLY A 17 -30.54 19.71 7.56
N LYS A 18 -29.70 20.06 8.54
CA LYS A 18 -29.70 19.43 9.87
C LYS A 18 -30.94 19.84 10.69
N LEU A 19 -31.61 18.86 11.25
CA LEU A 19 -32.76 19.05 12.16
C LEU A 19 -32.25 19.02 13.60
N CYS A 20 -32.52 20.10 14.34
CA CYS A 20 -32.16 20.25 15.76
C CYS A 20 -33.43 20.53 16.58
N LYS A 21 -34.16 19.48 17.00
CA LYS A 21 -35.34 19.60 17.85
C LYS A 21 -34.92 19.86 19.28
N THR A 22 -35.71 20.70 19.96
CA THR A 22 -35.64 20.92 21.40
C THR A 22 -37.01 20.65 22.04
N SER A 23 -37.10 20.66 23.37
CA SER A 23 -38.40 20.54 24.09
C SER A 23 -39.38 21.70 23.80
N ARG A 24 -38.87 22.79 23.23
CA ARG A 24 -39.66 23.97 22.83
C ARG A 24 -40.12 23.94 21.37
N THR A 25 -39.77 22.91 20.61
CA THR A 25 -40.12 22.83 19.19
C THR A 25 -41.61 22.56 19.01
N VAL A 26 -42.33 23.54 18.49
CA VAL A 26 -43.77 23.46 18.25
C VAL A 26 -44.08 23.09 16.79
N SER A 27 -43.22 23.48 15.86
CA SER A 27 -43.47 23.27 14.44
C SER A 27 -42.17 22.93 13.70
N ILE A 28 -42.25 22.08 12.69
CA ILE A 28 -41.13 21.71 11.84
C ILE A 28 -41.46 21.96 10.38
N HIS A 29 -40.78 22.92 9.78
CA HIS A 29 -40.85 23.16 8.34
C HIS A 29 -39.84 22.26 7.62
N HIS A 30 -40.34 21.29 6.87
CA HIS A 30 -39.49 20.29 6.22
C HIS A 30 -38.76 20.80 4.95
N PHE A 31 -39.02 22.05 4.53
CA PHE A 31 -38.42 22.64 3.32
C PHE A 31 -38.42 21.69 2.14
N THR A 32 -39.59 21.19 1.77
CA THR A 32 -39.75 20.30 0.59
C THR A 32 -39.42 21.02 -0.70
N ALA A 33 -39.31 22.35 -0.64
CA ALA A 33 -39.01 23.22 -1.79
C ALA A 33 -39.95 22.97 -2.98
N SER A 34 -41.21 22.62 -2.70
CA SER A 34 -42.25 22.32 -3.72
C SER A 34 -42.54 23.50 -4.67
N TRP A 35 -42.19 24.71 -4.23
CA TRP A 35 -42.34 25.96 -5.00
C TRP A 35 -41.07 26.35 -5.77
N MET A 36 -39.96 25.58 -5.61
CA MET A 36 -38.72 25.84 -6.34
C MET A 36 -38.71 25.05 -7.65
N ASP A 37 -38.07 25.63 -8.67
CA ASP A 37 -37.68 24.91 -9.88
C ASP A 37 -36.83 23.67 -9.52
N GLU A 38 -37.08 22.56 -10.20
CA GLU A 38 -36.43 21.28 -9.95
C GLU A 38 -34.89 21.36 -10.06
N LYS A 39 -34.38 22.25 -10.92
CA LYS A 39 -32.95 22.48 -11.07
C LYS A 39 -32.36 23.17 -9.84
N ILE A 40 -33.06 24.20 -9.34
CA ILE A 40 -32.66 24.96 -8.13
C ILE A 40 -32.74 24.02 -6.92
N LYS A 41 -33.75 23.18 -6.85
CA LYS A 41 -33.95 22.21 -5.78
C LYS A 41 -32.80 21.19 -5.74
N LYS A 42 -32.40 20.65 -6.88
CA LYS A 42 -31.25 19.75 -6.99
C LYS A 42 -29.94 20.41 -6.57
N GLU A 43 -29.72 21.66 -6.94
CA GLU A 43 -28.52 22.42 -6.55
C GLU A 43 -28.50 22.69 -5.04
N LEU A 44 -29.63 23.00 -4.43
CA LEU A 44 -29.76 23.20 -2.98
C LEU A 44 -29.45 21.93 -2.21
N ILE A 45 -30.03 20.79 -2.61
CA ILE A 45 -29.78 19.49 -2.01
C ILE A 45 -28.29 19.14 -2.13
N HIS A 46 -27.70 19.37 -3.30
CA HIS A 46 -26.28 19.16 -3.52
C HIS A 46 -25.40 20.02 -2.57
N GLN A 47 -25.70 21.31 -2.44
CA GLN A 47 -25.02 22.20 -1.49
C GLN A 47 -25.15 21.75 -0.04
N GLN A 48 -26.35 21.35 0.38
CA GLN A 48 -26.59 20.84 1.74
C GLN A 48 -25.78 19.56 2.00
N HIS A 49 -25.69 18.65 1.05
CA HIS A 49 -24.86 17.46 1.14
C HIS A 49 -23.38 17.80 1.29
N LEU A 50 -22.87 18.73 0.47
CA LEU A 50 -21.48 19.16 0.56
C LEU A 50 -21.15 19.79 1.92
N VAL A 51 -22.03 20.66 2.43
CA VAL A 51 -21.84 21.29 3.76
C VAL A 51 -21.90 20.27 4.88
N ARG A 52 -22.79 19.30 4.79
CA ARG A 52 -22.92 18.22 5.78
C ARG A 52 -21.67 17.34 5.87
N TRP A 53 -21.02 17.08 4.73
CA TRP A 53 -19.89 16.16 4.65
C TRP A 53 -18.52 16.84 4.80
N TRP A 54 -18.38 18.06 4.32
CA TRP A 54 -17.10 18.77 4.20
C TRP A 54 -17.00 20.03 5.04
N GLY A 55 -18.07 20.36 5.77
CA GLY A 55 -18.22 21.63 6.46
C GLY A 55 -18.38 22.80 5.47
N LYS A 56 -18.64 24.00 5.99
CA LYS A 56 -18.89 25.19 5.18
C LYS A 56 -17.68 25.56 4.27
N SER A 57 -16.45 25.43 4.80
CA SER A 57 -15.23 25.78 4.06
C SER A 57 -14.92 24.78 2.94
N GLY A 58 -15.05 23.49 3.21
CA GLY A 58 -14.85 22.43 2.21
C GLY A 58 -15.90 22.50 1.09
N ALA A 59 -17.18 22.65 1.46
CA ALA A 59 -18.27 22.82 0.51
C ALA A 59 -18.05 24.04 -0.41
N LYS A 60 -17.61 25.17 0.14
CA LYS A 60 -17.32 26.39 -0.63
C LYS A 60 -16.22 26.16 -1.67
N LYS A 61 -15.16 25.42 -1.32
CA LYS A 61 -14.08 25.04 -2.25
C LYS A 61 -14.58 24.14 -3.37
N ILE A 62 -15.38 23.13 -3.05
CA ILE A 62 -15.95 22.18 -4.03
C ILE A 62 -16.89 22.91 -4.99
N LEU A 63 -17.80 23.71 -4.49
CA LEU A 63 -18.74 24.49 -5.28
C LEU A 63 -18.01 25.51 -6.19
N TRP A 64 -16.92 26.09 -5.71
CA TRP A 64 -16.07 26.95 -6.55
C TRP A 64 -15.43 26.17 -7.69
N ILE A 65 -14.90 24.98 -7.43
CA ILE A 65 -14.35 24.09 -8.46
C ILE A 65 -15.43 23.72 -9.48
N GLU A 66 -16.64 23.35 -9.04
CA GLU A 66 -17.76 23.03 -9.90
C GLU A 66 -18.24 24.23 -10.73
N SER A 67 -18.27 25.43 -10.14
CA SER A 67 -18.64 26.66 -10.84
C SER A 67 -17.63 27.04 -11.93
N VAL A 68 -16.34 26.89 -11.62
CA VAL A 68 -15.26 27.05 -12.61
C VAL A 68 -15.42 26.04 -13.72
N TRP A 69 -15.75 24.81 -13.40
CA TRP A 69 -15.97 23.75 -14.38
C TRP A 69 -17.21 24.00 -15.26
N LYS A 70 -18.37 24.36 -14.66
CA LYS A 70 -19.59 24.72 -15.42
C LYS A 70 -19.35 25.89 -16.37
N LYS A 71 -18.58 26.88 -15.95
CA LYS A 71 -18.22 28.07 -16.78
C LYS A 71 -17.33 27.72 -17.97
N TYR A 72 -16.56 26.64 -17.87
CA TYR A 72 -15.52 26.29 -18.85
C TYR A 72 -15.74 24.94 -19.56
N ALA A 73 -16.71 24.12 -19.16
CA ALA A 73 -17.01 22.80 -19.77
C ALA A 73 -17.56 22.86 -21.20
N GLY A 74 -18.08 24.01 -21.64
CA GLY A 74 -18.60 24.19 -22.99
C GLY A 74 -17.60 24.71 -24.02
N ILE A 75 -16.34 24.97 -23.64
CA ILE A 75 -15.32 25.53 -24.50
C ILE A 75 -14.28 24.45 -24.79
N SER A 76 -14.08 24.13 -26.06
CA SER A 76 -12.93 23.36 -26.55
C SER A 76 -11.63 24.08 -26.17
N MET A 77 -11.05 23.71 -25.02
CA MET A 77 -10.22 24.62 -24.23
C MET A 77 -8.74 24.59 -24.55
N VAL A 78 -8.28 23.71 -25.41
CA VAL A 78 -6.86 23.64 -25.75
C VAL A 78 -6.44 24.83 -26.60
N THR A 79 -7.40 25.46 -27.32
CA THR A 79 -7.10 26.54 -28.26
C THR A 79 -7.41 27.96 -27.76
N LYS A 80 -8.11 28.12 -26.61
CA LYS A 80 -8.62 29.47 -26.19
C LYS A 80 -8.27 29.89 -24.75
N LEU A 81 -7.29 29.29 -24.11
CA LEU A 81 -6.75 29.85 -22.87
C LEU A 81 -6.05 31.18 -23.16
N PRO A 82 -6.36 32.25 -22.42
CA PRO A 82 -5.72 33.54 -22.65
C PRO A 82 -4.19 33.39 -22.67
N LYS A 83 -3.54 33.95 -23.70
CA LYS A 83 -2.08 33.92 -23.86
C LYS A 83 -1.33 34.52 -22.65
N ARG A 84 -2.04 35.25 -21.77
CA ARG A 84 -1.51 35.91 -20.57
C ARG A 84 -1.37 34.99 -19.35
N LEU A 85 -1.90 33.77 -19.38
CA LEU A 85 -1.68 32.81 -18.29
C LEU A 85 -0.31 32.12 -18.44
N GLY A 86 0.57 32.33 -17.49
CA GLY A 86 1.91 31.74 -17.47
C GLY A 86 1.84 30.18 -17.51
N VAL A 87 2.91 29.56 -18.02
CA VAL A 87 3.01 28.10 -18.24
C VAL A 87 2.64 27.28 -16.99
N LYS A 88 3.00 27.77 -15.79
CA LYS A 88 2.64 27.13 -14.50
C LYS A 88 1.13 27.14 -14.24
N ALA A 89 0.44 28.23 -14.55
CA ALA A 89 -1.01 28.34 -14.36
C ALA A 89 -1.78 27.48 -15.39
N ARG A 90 -1.29 27.39 -16.62
CA ARG A 90 -1.84 26.48 -17.65
C ARG A 90 -1.69 25.01 -17.25
N LYS A 91 -0.50 24.58 -16.82
CA LYS A 91 -0.29 23.20 -16.31
C LYS A 91 -1.21 22.90 -15.13
N LYS A 92 -1.37 23.83 -14.19
CA LYS A 92 -2.25 23.65 -13.02
C LYS A 92 -3.72 23.55 -13.40
N LEU A 93 -4.20 24.28 -14.42
CA LEU A 93 -5.57 24.20 -14.94
C LEU A 93 -5.83 22.91 -15.72
N ILE A 94 -4.85 22.42 -16.48
CA ILE A 94 -4.93 21.13 -17.17
C ILE A 94 -5.00 19.99 -16.14
N CYS A 95 -4.12 19.97 -15.16
CA CYS A 95 -4.16 19.01 -14.05
C CYS A 95 -5.48 19.04 -13.27
N LEU A 96 -6.05 20.22 -13.02
CA LEU A 96 -7.37 20.37 -12.39
C LEU A 96 -8.50 19.80 -13.26
N ARG A 97 -8.45 20.00 -14.57
CA ARG A 97 -9.44 19.47 -15.51
C ARG A 97 -9.42 17.93 -15.57
N GLU A 98 -8.24 17.34 -15.66
CA GLU A 98 -8.04 15.90 -15.68
C GLU A 98 -8.40 15.23 -14.35
N SER A 99 -8.31 15.96 -13.24
CA SER A 99 -8.60 15.45 -11.91
C SER A 99 -10.08 15.52 -11.49
N VAL A 100 -10.91 16.31 -12.18
CA VAL A 100 -12.35 16.48 -11.81
C VAL A 100 -13.14 15.17 -11.85
N PRO A 101 -13.02 14.29 -12.89
CA PRO A 101 -13.73 13.01 -12.92
C PRO A 101 -13.37 12.12 -11.72
N GLU A 102 -12.10 12.07 -11.34
CA GLU A 102 -11.59 11.26 -10.24
C GLU A 102 -12.07 11.75 -8.88
N TYR A 103 -12.10 13.07 -8.64
CA TYR A 103 -12.71 13.63 -7.43
C TYR A 103 -14.22 13.37 -7.37
N LYS A 104 -14.91 13.40 -8.53
CA LYS A 104 -16.31 13.03 -8.64
C LYS A 104 -16.52 11.56 -8.25
N ASN A 105 -15.67 10.67 -8.73
CA ASN A 105 -15.70 9.25 -8.39
C ASN A 105 -15.47 9.01 -6.89
N LEU A 106 -14.55 9.75 -6.25
CA LEU A 106 -14.37 9.73 -4.79
C LEU A 106 -15.64 10.17 -4.03
N LEU A 107 -16.39 11.12 -4.57
CA LEU A 107 -17.64 11.61 -3.95
C LEU A 107 -18.80 10.61 -4.15
N VAL A 108 -18.91 10.03 -5.35
CA VAL A 108 -19.93 9.02 -5.71
C VAL A 108 -19.66 7.70 -4.98
N ALA A 109 -18.39 7.35 -4.75
CA ALA A 109 -17.98 6.16 -4.03
C ALA A 109 -18.59 6.02 -2.63
N LYS A 110 -19.19 7.06 -2.08
CA LYS A 110 -19.90 7.02 -0.79
C LYS A 110 -21.28 6.37 -0.84
N VAL A 111 -21.80 6.11 -2.03
CA VAL A 111 -23.13 5.53 -2.23
C VAL A 111 -22.99 4.11 -2.75
N THR A 112 -23.19 3.15 -1.87
CA THR A 112 -23.65 1.77 -2.03
C THR A 112 -22.86 0.75 -2.84
N ALA A 113 -22.52 -0.34 -2.18
CA ALA A 113 -22.85 -1.69 -2.63
C ALA A 113 -23.53 -2.40 -1.45
N HIS A 114 -24.50 -3.24 -1.67
CA HIS A 114 -24.95 -4.21 -0.67
C HIS A 114 -23.82 -5.22 -0.51
N ALA A 115 -22.98 -5.03 0.51
CA ALA A 115 -21.94 -5.98 0.82
C ALA A 115 -22.58 -7.24 1.41
N GLU A 116 -22.15 -8.39 0.94
CA GLU A 116 -22.50 -9.68 1.49
C GLU A 116 -21.77 -9.86 2.82
N LYS A 117 -22.54 -10.06 3.90
CA LYS A 117 -21.99 -10.18 5.25
C LYS A 117 -20.98 -11.34 5.32
N GLY A 118 -19.80 -11.09 5.88
CA GLY A 118 -18.73 -12.06 6.05
C GLY A 118 -17.96 -12.41 4.76
N LYS A 119 -18.28 -11.80 3.62
CA LYS A 119 -17.52 -12.00 2.39
C LYS A 119 -16.22 -11.19 2.40
N ILE A 120 -15.11 -11.87 2.19
CA ILE A 120 -13.75 -11.29 2.18
C ILE A 120 -13.12 -11.46 0.82
N VAL A 121 -12.44 -10.41 0.37
CA VAL A 121 -11.60 -10.42 -0.84
C VAL A 121 -10.17 -10.04 -0.45
N LEU A 122 -9.20 -10.78 -0.94
CA LEU A 122 -7.79 -10.46 -0.80
C LEU A 122 -7.33 -9.64 -2.01
N LEU A 123 -6.76 -8.48 -1.75
CA LEU A 123 -6.03 -7.69 -2.73
C LEU A 123 -4.61 -8.23 -2.77
N ASP A 124 -4.34 -9.06 -3.76
CA ASP A 124 -3.22 -9.98 -3.85
C ASP A 124 -2.15 -9.48 -4.83
N PRO A 125 -0.95 -9.16 -4.36
CA PRO A 125 0.14 -8.72 -5.23
C PRO A 125 0.76 -9.85 -6.07
N ALA A 126 0.54 -11.11 -5.71
CA ALA A 126 1.08 -12.25 -6.43
C ALA A 126 0.13 -12.81 -7.50
N TYR A 127 -1.16 -12.44 -7.44
CA TYR A 127 -2.15 -12.97 -8.37
C TYR A 127 -1.91 -12.41 -9.78
N ASP A 128 -1.71 -13.31 -10.74
CA ASP A 128 -1.31 -12.98 -12.12
C ASP A 128 0.03 -12.21 -12.22
N GLY A 129 0.89 -12.33 -11.20
CA GLY A 129 2.20 -11.69 -11.15
C GLY A 129 3.35 -12.69 -11.25
N ASP A 130 4.45 -12.27 -11.90
CA ASP A 130 5.64 -13.10 -12.14
C ASP A 130 6.72 -12.93 -11.07
N ASN A 131 6.50 -12.05 -10.09
CA ASN A 131 7.48 -11.77 -9.04
C ASN A 131 7.33 -12.76 -7.88
N VAL A 132 8.24 -13.69 -7.78
CA VAL A 132 8.28 -14.68 -6.69
C VAL A 132 8.34 -14.03 -5.29
N GLY A 133 8.85 -12.80 -5.19
CA GLY A 133 8.82 -12.04 -3.92
C GLY A 133 7.41 -11.75 -3.42
N ASP A 134 6.47 -11.53 -4.30
CA ASP A 134 5.07 -11.31 -3.95
C ASP A 134 4.39 -12.63 -3.55
N GLN A 135 4.80 -13.77 -4.15
CA GLN A 135 4.38 -15.11 -3.69
C GLN A 135 4.81 -15.36 -2.24
N ILE A 136 6.07 -15.03 -1.89
CA ILE A 136 6.56 -15.13 -0.50
C ILE A 136 5.73 -14.27 0.44
N ILE A 137 5.34 -13.05 0.02
CA ILE A 137 4.47 -12.17 0.80
C ILE A 137 3.11 -12.84 1.01
N MET A 138 2.48 -13.34 -0.05
CA MET A 138 1.14 -13.93 0.05
C MET A 138 1.11 -15.21 0.87
N GLU A 139 2.08 -16.12 0.69
CA GLU A 139 2.21 -17.30 1.57
C GLU A 139 2.31 -16.88 3.04
N SER A 140 3.11 -15.85 3.32
CA SER A 140 3.28 -15.33 4.67
C SER A 140 1.99 -14.70 5.21
N CYS A 141 1.25 -13.96 4.40
CA CYS A 141 -0.04 -13.38 4.79
C CYS A 141 -1.06 -14.48 5.09
N LEU A 142 -1.21 -15.46 4.18
CA LEU A 142 -2.15 -16.55 4.34
C LEU A 142 -1.84 -17.42 5.58
N SER A 143 -0.56 -17.63 5.89
CA SER A 143 -0.14 -18.36 7.09
C SER A 143 -0.56 -17.70 8.42
N GLN A 144 -0.99 -16.45 8.39
CA GLN A 144 -1.44 -15.70 9.57
C GLN A 144 -2.96 -15.77 9.78
N PHE A 145 -3.71 -16.28 8.80
CA PHE A 145 -5.15 -16.39 8.92
C PHE A 145 -5.55 -17.65 9.68
N PRO A 146 -6.60 -17.60 10.50
CA PRO A 146 -7.12 -18.77 11.19
C PRO A 146 -7.68 -19.78 10.18
N SER A 147 -7.64 -21.05 10.56
CA SER A 147 -8.02 -22.18 9.68
C SER A 147 -9.48 -22.11 9.21
N ASP A 148 -10.39 -21.61 10.04
CA ASP A 148 -11.80 -21.43 9.69
C ASP A 148 -12.00 -20.35 8.62
N LEU A 149 -11.16 -19.30 8.61
CA LEU A 149 -11.15 -18.29 7.55
C LEU A 149 -10.57 -18.85 6.25
N LEU A 150 -9.46 -19.61 6.34
CA LEU A 150 -8.86 -20.26 5.17
C LEU A 150 -9.75 -21.35 4.55
N ALA A 151 -10.63 -21.96 5.35
CA ALA A 151 -11.64 -22.92 4.86
C ALA A 151 -12.74 -22.28 4.03
N ARG A 152 -12.94 -20.95 4.13
CA ARG A 152 -13.83 -20.20 3.24
C ARG A 152 -13.17 -20.02 1.88
N GLU A 153 -13.97 -19.93 0.83
CA GLU A 153 -13.47 -19.65 -0.51
C GLU A 153 -13.07 -18.15 -0.61
N LEU A 154 -11.83 -17.81 -0.22
CA LEU A 154 -11.31 -16.48 -0.35
C LEU A 154 -11.10 -16.15 -1.83
N LYS A 155 -11.63 -15.03 -2.28
CA LYS A 155 -11.41 -14.53 -3.64
C LYS A 155 -10.18 -13.62 -3.67
N HIS A 156 -9.34 -13.82 -4.66
CA HIS A 156 -8.14 -13.04 -4.90
C HIS A 156 -8.38 -12.07 -6.05
N VAL A 157 -7.93 -10.83 -5.89
CA VAL A 157 -7.98 -9.79 -6.91
C VAL A 157 -6.59 -9.14 -7.01
N PRO A 158 -5.99 -9.07 -8.21
CA PRO A 158 -4.64 -8.56 -8.39
C PRO A 158 -4.53 -7.08 -8.05
N THR A 159 -3.35 -6.67 -7.59
CA THR A 159 -3.02 -5.25 -7.38
C THR A 159 -2.26 -4.65 -8.55
N HIS A 160 -1.50 -5.46 -9.31
CA HIS A 160 -0.58 -4.99 -10.36
C HIS A 160 -1.22 -4.72 -11.71
N ARG A 161 -2.51 -4.98 -11.85
CA ARG A 161 -3.34 -4.61 -13.01
C ARG A 161 -4.72 -4.17 -12.57
N GLU A 162 -5.45 -3.51 -13.45
CA GLU A 162 -6.87 -3.21 -13.21
C GLU A 162 -7.69 -4.50 -13.09
N PRO A 163 -8.66 -4.55 -12.15
CA PRO A 163 -9.53 -5.70 -12.00
C PRO A 163 -10.48 -5.83 -13.19
N THR A 164 -10.69 -7.06 -13.65
CA THR A 164 -11.71 -7.42 -14.64
C THR A 164 -13.12 -7.13 -14.12
N GLU A 165 -14.13 -7.12 -14.98
CA GLU A 165 -15.53 -6.92 -14.55
C GLU A 165 -15.99 -7.94 -13.51
N LYS A 166 -15.52 -9.19 -13.60
CA LYS A 166 -15.81 -10.24 -12.61
C LYS A 166 -15.21 -9.88 -11.26
N GLU A 167 -13.94 -9.49 -11.24
CA GLU A 167 -13.22 -9.09 -10.03
C GLU A 167 -13.79 -7.81 -9.41
N GLN A 168 -14.25 -6.86 -10.24
CA GLN A 168 -14.98 -5.67 -9.77
C GLN A 168 -16.28 -6.03 -9.06
N ARG A 169 -17.02 -7.05 -9.57
CA ARG A 169 -18.22 -7.57 -8.88
C ARG A 169 -17.87 -8.20 -7.55
N GLU A 170 -16.78 -8.99 -7.48
CA GLU A 170 -16.30 -9.56 -6.22
C GLU A 170 -15.92 -8.48 -5.22
N LEU A 171 -15.13 -7.46 -5.62
CA LEU A 171 -14.79 -6.32 -4.79
C LEU A 171 -16.01 -5.56 -4.30
N SER A 172 -16.99 -5.34 -5.19
CA SER A 172 -18.20 -4.57 -4.87
C SER A 172 -19.09 -5.29 -3.86
N SER A 173 -19.19 -6.61 -3.95
CA SER A 173 -20.02 -7.43 -3.05
C SER A 173 -19.32 -7.77 -1.73
N ALA A 174 -17.99 -7.69 -1.64
CA ALA A 174 -17.28 -8.02 -0.42
C ALA A 174 -17.52 -7.00 0.70
N GLU A 175 -17.80 -7.49 1.91
CA GLU A 175 -17.86 -6.65 3.12
C GLU A 175 -16.48 -6.10 3.47
N THR A 176 -15.47 -6.96 3.42
CA THR A 176 -14.09 -6.63 3.78
C THR A 176 -13.13 -6.96 2.65
N LYS A 177 -12.15 -6.08 2.42
CA LYS A 177 -11.01 -6.32 1.53
C LYS A 177 -9.74 -6.25 2.37
N ILE A 178 -8.82 -7.18 2.17
CA ILE A 178 -7.53 -7.17 2.86
C ILE A 178 -6.44 -6.98 1.82
N LEU A 179 -5.72 -5.86 1.91
CA LEU A 179 -4.56 -5.59 1.06
C LEU A 179 -3.32 -6.21 1.70
N CYS A 180 -2.77 -7.21 1.02
CA CYS A 180 -1.72 -8.06 1.55
C CYS A 180 -0.31 -7.56 1.17
N GLY A 181 0.45 -7.08 2.15
CA GLY A 181 1.85 -6.71 2.01
C GLY A 181 2.17 -5.68 0.92
N THR A 182 3.36 -5.79 0.34
CA THR A 182 3.91 -5.02 -0.78
C THR A 182 4.01 -3.50 -0.58
N ASN A 183 4.54 -2.79 -1.61
CA ASN A 183 4.62 -1.33 -1.68
C ASN A 183 3.38 -0.75 -2.38
N ALA A 184 2.19 -1.04 -1.89
CA ALA A 184 0.97 -0.61 -2.56
C ALA A 184 0.58 0.87 -2.31
N LEU A 185 1.24 1.56 -1.38
CA LEU A 185 0.91 2.93 -1.02
C LEU A 185 1.91 3.92 -1.61
N SER A 186 1.41 5.08 -2.05
CA SER A 186 2.21 6.23 -2.47
C SER A 186 1.59 7.53 -1.95
N GLY A 187 2.41 8.57 -1.78
CA GLY A 187 1.93 9.93 -1.54
C GLY A 187 1.19 10.54 -2.75
N LYS A 188 1.33 9.92 -3.94
CA LYS A 188 0.77 10.39 -5.22
C LYS A 188 0.10 9.25 -5.99
N MET A 189 -0.98 8.69 -5.44
CA MET A 189 -1.65 7.48 -5.95
C MET A 189 -2.12 7.56 -7.40
N ARG A 190 -2.34 8.76 -7.95
CA ARG A 190 -2.72 8.91 -9.38
C ARG A 190 -1.63 8.51 -10.36
N SER A 191 -0.38 8.73 -9.98
CA SER A 191 0.79 8.44 -10.82
C SER A 191 1.52 7.17 -10.38
N TYR A 192 0.94 6.43 -9.43
CA TYR A 192 1.55 5.25 -8.87
C TYR A 192 1.07 3.98 -9.58
N GLY A 193 2.02 3.16 -10.03
CA GLY A 193 1.77 2.04 -10.92
C GLY A 193 1.76 0.65 -10.25
N LEU A 194 1.92 0.52 -8.91
CA LEU A 194 1.93 -0.79 -8.26
C LEU A 194 0.58 -1.19 -7.63
N TRP A 195 -0.35 -0.27 -7.51
CA TRP A 195 -1.74 -0.59 -7.19
C TRP A 195 -2.66 0.05 -8.24
N HIS A 196 -3.02 -0.75 -9.23
CA HIS A 196 -3.90 -0.34 -10.31
C HIS A 196 -5.35 -0.40 -9.85
N MET A 197 -5.87 0.73 -9.44
CA MET A 197 -7.26 0.84 -8.98
C MET A 197 -8.19 1.19 -10.13
N ASN A 198 -9.36 0.55 -10.16
CA ASN A 198 -10.44 0.95 -11.07
C ASN A 198 -10.92 2.38 -10.78
N ALA A 199 -11.39 3.07 -11.81
CA ALA A 199 -11.94 4.42 -11.69
C ALA A 199 -13.10 4.52 -10.67
N ASN A 200 -13.88 3.45 -10.49
CA ASN A 200 -14.87 3.34 -9.43
C ASN A 200 -14.20 2.92 -8.10
N VAL A 201 -13.52 3.86 -7.46
CA VAL A 201 -12.80 3.61 -6.19
C VAL A 201 -13.70 3.15 -5.04
N GLY A 202 -15.02 3.27 -5.17
CA GLY A 202 -16.00 2.83 -4.18
C GLY A 202 -16.00 1.32 -3.92
N ILE A 203 -15.60 0.52 -4.91
CA ILE A 203 -15.51 -0.93 -4.76
C ILE A 203 -14.42 -1.35 -3.77
N TYR A 204 -13.45 -0.49 -3.47
CA TYR A 204 -12.37 -0.73 -2.49
C TYR A 204 -12.71 -0.29 -1.06
N LYS A 205 -13.92 0.16 -0.77
CA LYS A 205 -14.31 0.50 0.60
C LYS A 205 -14.13 -0.66 1.57
N ASN A 206 -13.88 -0.30 2.84
CA ASN A 206 -13.57 -1.24 3.91
C ASN A 206 -12.31 -2.07 3.64
N THR A 207 -11.36 -1.53 2.89
CA THR A 207 -10.03 -2.14 2.76
C THR A 207 -9.27 -2.02 4.09
N ILE A 208 -8.69 -3.12 4.53
CA ILE A 208 -7.80 -3.24 5.68
C ILE A 208 -6.39 -3.52 5.15
N LEU A 209 -5.40 -2.86 5.71
CA LEU A 209 -4.01 -3.07 5.35
C LEU A 209 -3.40 -4.18 6.22
N MET A 210 -2.59 -5.05 5.60
CA MET A 210 -1.83 -6.11 6.25
C MET A 210 -0.34 -6.02 5.87
N GLY A 211 0.45 -5.29 6.66
CA GLY A 211 1.88 -5.12 6.45
C GLY A 211 2.27 -4.33 5.20
N VAL A 212 1.43 -3.42 4.76
CA VAL A 212 1.61 -2.63 3.54
C VAL A 212 2.56 -1.46 3.77
N GLY A 213 3.37 -1.10 2.77
CA GLY A 213 4.30 0.02 2.86
C GLY A 213 4.12 1.06 1.76
N PHE A 214 4.79 2.21 1.95
CA PHE A 214 4.91 3.25 0.92
C PHE A 214 6.07 2.96 -0.04
N ASP A 215 5.93 3.48 -1.26
CA ASP A 215 6.89 3.38 -2.36
C ASP A 215 8.21 4.11 -2.08
N SER A 216 8.14 5.20 -1.34
CA SER A 216 9.27 6.08 -1.05
C SER A 216 9.20 6.69 0.35
N ASN A 217 10.32 7.24 0.83
CA ASN A 217 10.39 7.97 2.09
C ASN A 217 10.07 9.48 1.93
N SER A 218 9.32 9.85 0.90
CA SER A 218 8.83 11.22 0.75
C SER A 218 7.67 11.48 1.71
N ASN A 219 7.77 12.53 2.51
CA ASN A 219 6.68 12.99 3.39
C ASN A 219 5.59 13.76 2.63
N GLU A 220 5.71 13.89 1.31
CA GLU A 220 4.73 14.59 0.50
C GLU A 220 3.56 13.68 0.13
N PHE A 221 2.36 14.23 0.21
CA PHE A 221 1.16 13.61 -0.34
C PHE A 221 0.22 14.65 -0.92
N ASP A 222 -0.48 14.28 -1.98
CA ASP A 222 -1.48 15.16 -2.58
C ASP A 222 -2.86 15.03 -1.90
N VAL A 223 -3.71 16.01 -2.16
CA VAL A 223 -5.07 16.05 -1.59
C VAL A 223 -5.91 14.87 -2.07
N TYR A 224 -5.73 14.44 -3.32
CA TYR A 224 -6.43 13.29 -3.86
C TYR A 224 -6.10 12.01 -3.09
N THR A 225 -4.83 11.70 -2.91
CA THR A 225 -4.36 10.52 -2.17
C THR A 225 -4.88 10.50 -0.74
N LYS A 226 -4.84 11.64 -0.05
CA LYS A 226 -5.42 11.76 1.30
C LYS A 226 -6.91 11.44 1.32
N LEU A 227 -7.67 11.96 0.36
CA LEU A 227 -9.11 11.72 0.26
C LEU A 227 -9.41 10.27 -0.15
N LEU A 228 -8.63 9.72 -1.07
CA LEU A 228 -8.72 8.34 -1.51
C LEU A 228 -8.59 7.38 -0.32
N PHE A 229 -7.49 7.46 0.43
CA PHE A 229 -7.28 6.56 1.58
C PHE A 229 -8.37 6.72 2.65
N ARG A 230 -8.83 7.93 2.92
CA ARG A 230 -9.96 8.17 3.84
C ARG A 230 -11.30 7.66 3.32
N THR A 231 -11.40 7.37 2.04
CA THR A 231 -12.62 6.82 1.41
C THR A 231 -12.59 5.30 1.39
N ILE A 232 -11.44 4.71 1.05
CA ILE A 232 -11.35 3.26 0.83
C ILE A 232 -10.93 2.49 2.09
N LEU A 233 -10.10 3.06 2.95
CA LEU A 233 -9.63 2.37 4.15
C LEU A 233 -10.75 2.27 5.20
N SER A 234 -10.81 1.13 5.86
CA SER A 234 -11.81 0.87 6.89
C SER A 234 -11.67 1.84 8.06
N PRO A 235 -12.73 2.59 8.44
CA PRO A 235 -12.66 3.44 9.63
C PRO A 235 -12.78 2.65 10.94
N LYS A 236 -13.21 1.38 10.87
CA LYS A 236 -13.51 0.54 12.04
C LYS A 236 -12.31 -0.33 12.44
N HIS A 237 -11.63 -0.94 11.46
CA HIS A 237 -10.59 -1.93 11.72
C HIS A 237 -9.20 -1.29 11.76
N ILE A 238 -8.29 -1.96 12.46
CA ILE A 238 -6.88 -1.53 12.59
C ILE A 238 -6.14 -1.88 11.30
N HIS A 239 -5.40 -0.92 10.76
CA HIS A 239 -4.50 -1.12 9.64
C HIS A 239 -3.10 -1.46 10.12
N SER A 240 -2.51 -2.49 9.54
CA SER A 240 -1.15 -2.91 9.76
C SER A 240 -0.24 -2.38 8.66
N VAL A 241 0.87 -1.77 9.02
CA VAL A 241 1.87 -1.27 8.08
C VAL A 241 3.25 -1.83 8.37
N ARG A 242 4.06 -1.91 7.31
CA ARG A 242 5.35 -2.59 7.31
C ARG A 242 6.44 -1.88 8.09
N ASP A 243 6.41 -0.56 8.17
CA ASP A 243 7.44 0.26 8.79
C ASP A 243 6.84 1.50 9.48
N LYS A 244 7.61 2.09 10.40
CA LYS A 244 7.19 3.27 11.17
C LYS A 244 6.99 4.51 10.30
N PHE A 245 7.71 4.59 9.17
CA PHE A 245 7.50 5.66 8.20
C PHE A 245 6.08 5.60 7.62
N SER A 246 5.63 4.42 7.20
CA SER A 246 4.28 4.18 6.67
C SER A 246 3.19 4.49 7.69
N GLU A 247 3.43 4.15 8.97
CA GLU A 247 2.53 4.51 10.07
C GLU A 247 2.39 6.03 10.22
N ALA A 248 3.51 6.74 10.24
CA ALA A 248 3.53 8.20 10.37
C ALA A 248 2.85 8.88 9.17
N MET A 249 3.09 8.39 7.95
CA MET A 249 2.47 8.92 6.73
C MET A 249 0.94 8.81 6.76
N LEU A 250 0.40 7.64 7.09
CA LEU A 250 -1.05 7.45 7.19
C LEU A 250 -1.67 8.29 8.32
N LYS A 251 -1.00 8.41 9.48
CA LYS A 251 -1.42 9.29 10.56
C LYS A 251 -1.48 10.76 10.14
N ASN A 252 -0.49 11.24 9.37
CA ASN A 252 -0.46 12.59 8.81
C ASN A 252 -1.60 12.84 7.80
N MET A 253 -2.03 11.80 7.09
CA MET A 253 -3.21 11.84 6.22
C MET A 253 -4.53 11.79 7.00
N GLY A 254 -4.49 11.55 8.32
CA GLY A 254 -5.64 11.50 9.22
C GLY A 254 -6.25 10.12 9.39
N ILE A 255 -5.53 9.05 9.03
CA ILE A 255 -5.89 7.65 9.33
C ILE A 255 -5.27 7.32 10.69
N ARG A 256 -6.10 7.26 11.75
CA ARG A 256 -5.60 7.11 13.13
C ARG A 256 -5.53 5.66 13.61
N ASN A 257 -6.34 4.79 13.03
CA ASN A 257 -6.42 3.37 13.36
C ASN A 257 -5.36 2.55 12.61
N VAL A 258 -4.12 3.01 12.62
CA VAL A 258 -2.96 2.36 11.97
C VAL A 258 -1.87 2.10 13.00
N ILE A 259 -1.24 0.92 12.90
CA ILE A 259 -0.15 0.49 13.76
C ILE A 259 0.98 -0.13 12.92
N TYR A 260 2.20 0.08 13.37
CA TYR A 260 3.37 -0.59 12.84
C TYR A 260 3.43 -2.04 13.33
N THR A 261 3.52 -2.99 12.41
CA THR A 261 3.59 -4.44 12.71
C THR A 261 4.80 -5.13 12.07
N GLY A 262 5.50 -4.45 11.19
CA GLY A 262 6.48 -5.10 10.31
C GLY A 262 5.81 -5.75 9.09
N CYS A 263 6.67 -6.29 8.21
CA CYS A 263 6.22 -7.10 7.07
C CYS A 263 5.68 -8.46 7.56
N PRO A 264 4.56 -8.96 7.03
CA PRO A 264 4.03 -10.29 7.41
C PRO A 264 5.03 -11.44 7.22
N THR A 265 5.96 -11.30 6.27
CA THR A 265 7.04 -12.27 6.07
C THR A 265 7.97 -12.43 7.28
N MET A 266 7.96 -11.45 8.19
CA MET A 266 8.81 -11.42 9.39
C MET A 266 8.05 -11.75 10.68
N TRP A 267 6.72 -11.84 10.67
CA TRP A 267 5.94 -11.99 11.90
C TRP A 267 6.24 -13.24 12.71
N ASN A 268 6.78 -14.26 12.07
CA ASN A 268 7.20 -15.51 12.72
C ASN A 268 8.68 -15.52 13.14
N ILE A 269 9.41 -14.40 12.97
CA ILE A 269 10.79 -14.30 13.44
C ILE A 269 10.78 -13.99 14.94
N THR A 270 11.16 -14.96 15.73
CA THR A 270 11.23 -14.85 17.20
C THR A 270 12.68 -14.81 17.67
N PRO A 271 12.95 -14.39 18.91
CA PRO A 271 14.29 -14.47 19.50
C PRO A 271 14.88 -15.88 19.49
N GLU A 272 14.04 -16.90 19.69
CA GLU A 272 14.42 -18.32 19.66
C GLU A 272 14.85 -18.75 18.25
N LEU A 273 14.13 -18.33 17.21
CA LEU A 273 14.51 -18.54 15.82
C LEU A 273 15.86 -17.86 15.54
N CYS A 274 16.01 -16.60 15.93
CA CYS A 274 17.25 -15.86 15.75
C CYS A 274 18.45 -16.53 16.45
N SER A 275 18.23 -17.16 17.59
CA SER A 275 19.29 -17.86 18.35
C SER A 275 19.82 -19.10 17.63
N ARG A 276 19.04 -19.71 16.74
CA ARG A 276 19.42 -20.90 15.95
C ARG A 276 20.15 -20.54 14.65
N ILE A 277 20.10 -19.27 14.22
CA ILE A 277 20.81 -18.81 13.03
C ILE A 277 22.33 -18.86 13.29
N PRO A 278 23.11 -19.51 12.40
CA PRO A 278 24.56 -19.57 12.55
C PRO A 278 25.20 -18.19 12.61
N LYS A 279 26.17 -18.02 13.51
CA LYS A 279 26.96 -16.78 13.64
C LYS A 279 28.09 -16.73 12.62
N ALA A 280 28.71 -17.88 12.39
CA ALA A 280 29.83 -18.04 11.46
C ALA A 280 29.34 -18.23 10.03
N LYS A 281 30.20 -17.89 9.08
CA LYS A 281 30.01 -18.02 7.64
C LYS A 281 29.84 -19.50 7.24
N ALA A 282 28.92 -19.77 6.34
CA ALA A 282 28.73 -21.06 5.70
C ALA A 282 29.78 -21.32 4.58
N ASP A 283 29.80 -22.55 4.04
CA ASP A 283 30.61 -22.89 2.87
C ASP A 283 30.01 -22.42 1.55
N LYS A 284 28.71 -22.27 1.49
CA LYS A 284 27.91 -21.95 0.31
C LYS A 284 27.09 -20.68 0.56
N VAL A 285 26.71 -20.04 -0.53
CA VAL A 285 25.82 -18.90 -0.48
C VAL A 285 24.79 -18.94 -1.60
N VAL A 286 23.56 -18.55 -1.33
CA VAL A 286 22.61 -18.18 -2.37
C VAL A 286 22.58 -16.67 -2.52
N CYS A 287 22.71 -16.20 -3.75
CA CYS A 287 22.71 -14.79 -4.13
C CYS A 287 21.53 -14.47 -5.03
N THR A 288 21.02 -13.25 -4.90
CA THR A 288 20.03 -12.68 -5.81
C THR A 288 20.47 -11.31 -6.28
N LEU A 289 20.22 -10.99 -7.54
CA LEU A 289 20.36 -9.65 -8.11
C LEU A 289 18.99 -9.14 -8.51
N THR A 290 18.87 -7.83 -8.79
CA THR A 290 17.58 -7.19 -9.07
C THR A 290 17.60 -6.49 -10.43
N ASP A 291 16.76 -6.95 -11.33
CA ASP A 291 16.60 -6.45 -12.71
C ASP A 291 16.04 -5.02 -12.79
N TYR A 292 15.05 -4.67 -11.97
CA TYR A 292 14.41 -3.36 -12.02
C TYR A 292 15.23 -2.21 -11.38
N ASN A 293 16.34 -2.53 -10.73
CA ASN A 293 17.26 -1.55 -10.16
C ASN A 293 18.71 -2.00 -10.41
N ARG A 294 19.08 -2.10 -11.69
CA ARG A 294 20.39 -2.62 -12.15
C ARG A 294 21.52 -1.68 -11.77
N ASN A 295 22.62 -2.26 -11.29
CA ASN A 295 23.88 -1.56 -11.10
C ASN A 295 25.04 -2.54 -11.34
N LEU A 296 25.45 -2.66 -12.60
CA LEU A 296 26.45 -3.64 -13.03
C LEU A 296 27.75 -3.58 -12.25
N ILE A 297 28.21 -2.39 -11.88
CA ILE A 297 29.47 -2.22 -11.13
C ILE A 297 29.33 -2.82 -9.73
N ALA A 298 28.29 -2.45 -9.01
CA ALA A 298 28.05 -2.93 -7.65
C ALA A 298 27.69 -4.42 -7.62
N ASP A 299 26.89 -4.88 -8.57
CA ASP A 299 26.45 -6.27 -8.65
C ASP A 299 27.60 -7.21 -9.10
N GLN A 300 28.50 -6.74 -9.97
CA GLN A 300 29.74 -7.45 -10.29
C GLN A 300 30.68 -7.53 -9.07
N ALA A 301 30.82 -6.43 -8.33
CA ALA A 301 31.62 -6.42 -7.09
C ALA A 301 31.04 -7.38 -6.05
N LEU A 302 29.71 -7.42 -5.91
CA LEU A 302 29.02 -8.39 -5.04
C LEU A 302 29.39 -9.83 -5.43
N LEU A 303 29.24 -10.21 -6.70
CA LEU A 303 29.56 -11.56 -7.17
C LEU A 303 31.04 -11.93 -6.99
N ASN A 304 31.96 -10.99 -7.25
CA ASN A 304 33.38 -11.22 -7.05
C ASN A 304 33.71 -11.51 -5.57
N ILE A 305 33.18 -10.70 -4.66
CA ILE A 305 33.37 -10.89 -3.22
C ILE A 305 32.78 -12.22 -2.76
N LEU A 306 31.57 -12.56 -3.22
CA LEU A 306 30.96 -13.84 -2.88
C LEU A 306 31.77 -15.02 -3.39
N SER A 307 32.28 -14.92 -4.61
CA SER A 307 33.10 -15.96 -5.23
C SER A 307 34.43 -16.18 -4.50
N GLU A 308 35.00 -15.13 -3.95
CA GLU A 308 36.19 -15.20 -3.09
C GLU A 308 35.89 -15.79 -1.71
N CYS A 309 34.76 -15.44 -1.13
CA CYS A 309 34.40 -15.81 0.24
C CYS A 309 33.82 -17.23 0.38
N TYR A 310 33.20 -17.79 -0.66
CA TYR A 310 32.43 -19.03 -0.57
C TYR A 310 32.95 -20.07 -1.58
N LYS A 311 32.87 -21.34 -1.21
CA LYS A 311 33.25 -22.47 -2.11
C LYS A 311 32.28 -22.59 -3.29
N ARG A 312 31.02 -22.19 -3.11
CA ARG A 312 29.97 -22.29 -4.13
C ARG A 312 28.95 -21.17 -3.96
N VAL A 313 28.60 -20.51 -5.04
CA VAL A 313 27.61 -19.41 -5.11
C VAL A 313 26.48 -19.86 -6.02
N PHE A 314 25.26 -19.94 -5.48
CA PHE A 314 24.05 -20.17 -6.25
C PHE A 314 23.42 -18.82 -6.59
N LEU A 315 23.40 -18.46 -7.87
CA LEU A 315 22.74 -17.27 -8.34
C LEU A 315 21.30 -17.61 -8.74
N TRP A 316 20.34 -17.21 -7.92
CA TRP A 316 18.94 -17.54 -8.12
C TRP A 316 18.14 -16.37 -8.70
N PRO A 317 17.47 -16.56 -9.87
CA PRO A 317 16.58 -15.56 -10.45
C PRO A 317 15.23 -15.58 -9.75
N GLN A 318 14.80 -14.45 -9.21
CA GLN A 318 13.50 -14.27 -8.56
C GLN A 318 12.43 -13.76 -9.52
N GLY A 319 12.82 -12.97 -10.53
CA GLY A 319 11.96 -12.44 -11.58
C GLY A 319 12.39 -12.96 -12.97
N ILE A 320 11.48 -12.88 -13.93
CA ILE A 320 11.74 -13.34 -15.30
C ILE A 320 12.93 -12.60 -15.92
N GLU A 321 12.99 -11.29 -15.76
CA GLU A 321 14.05 -10.44 -16.33
C GLU A 321 15.40 -10.56 -15.60
N ASP A 322 15.45 -11.20 -14.42
CA ASP A 322 16.71 -11.43 -13.71
C ASP A 322 17.68 -12.27 -14.56
N LYS A 323 17.19 -13.25 -15.35
CA LYS A 323 18.04 -14.09 -16.21
C LYS A 323 18.75 -13.28 -17.28
N GLU A 324 18.04 -12.40 -17.97
CA GLU A 324 18.65 -11.50 -18.97
C GLU A 324 19.67 -10.55 -18.32
N TYR A 325 19.41 -10.15 -17.09
CA TYR A 325 20.34 -9.32 -16.34
C TYR A 325 21.61 -10.10 -15.97
N PHE A 326 21.49 -11.39 -15.64
CA PHE A 326 22.65 -12.23 -15.31
C PHE A 326 23.60 -12.43 -16.49
N GLU A 327 23.13 -12.33 -17.74
CA GLU A 327 23.98 -12.37 -18.94
C GLU A 327 24.95 -11.17 -19.04
N GLN A 328 24.67 -10.08 -18.33
CA GLN A 328 25.46 -8.85 -18.33
C GLN A 328 26.57 -8.86 -17.28
N VAL A 329 26.58 -9.81 -16.34
CA VAL A 329 27.61 -9.95 -15.31
C VAL A 329 28.56 -11.09 -15.65
N LYS A 330 29.81 -10.94 -15.26
CA LYS A 330 30.81 -12.02 -15.43
C LYS A 330 30.70 -13.01 -14.26
N LEU A 331 30.48 -14.27 -14.60
CA LEU A 331 30.42 -15.35 -13.62
C LEU A 331 31.78 -15.96 -13.41
N ASN A 332 32.18 -16.14 -12.17
CA ASN A 332 33.36 -16.89 -11.78
C ASN A 332 33.03 -18.40 -11.76
N ASN A 333 34.07 -19.26 -11.80
CA ASN A 333 33.92 -20.72 -11.96
C ASN A 333 33.10 -21.41 -10.85
N ASN A 334 32.98 -20.80 -9.68
CA ASN A 334 32.21 -21.33 -8.56
C ASN A 334 30.79 -20.72 -8.43
N VAL A 335 30.37 -19.91 -9.42
CA VAL A 335 29.01 -19.31 -9.51
C VAL A 335 28.18 -20.14 -10.46
N GLU A 336 27.04 -20.63 -9.99
CA GLU A 336 26.07 -21.42 -10.74
C GLU A 336 24.73 -20.69 -10.79
N ILE A 337 24.22 -20.43 -12.00
CA ILE A 337 22.84 -19.95 -12.16
C ILE A 337 21.92 -21.15 -11.98
N VAL A 338 20.98 -21.01 -11.03
CA VAL A 338 20.00 -22.05 -10.74
C VAL A 338 18.64 -21.75 -11.38
N SER A 339 17.79 -22.75 -11.44
CA SER A 339 16.44 -22.58 -12.01
C SER A 339 15.62 -21.60 -11.20
N GLU A 340 14.71 -20.88 -11.88
CA GLU A 340 13.72 -20.01 -11.28
C GLU A 340 12.67 -20.78 -10.47
N GLY A 341 11.83 -20.03 -9.76
CA GLY A 341 10.69 -20.54 -9.01
C GLY A 341 10.97 -20.71 -7.52
N LEU A 342 9.91 -20.55 -6.73
CA LEU A 342 9.98 -20.60 -5.28
C LEU A 342 10.35 -21.98 -4.73
N GLU A 343 9.85 -23.02 -5.37
CA GLU A 343 10.19 -24.42 -5.00
C GLU A 343 11.69 -24.67 -5.11
N LYS A 344 12.31 -24.19 -6.18
CA LYS A 344 13.76 -24.33 -6.38
C LYS A 344 14.57 -23.55 -5.35
N TYR A 345 14.10 -22.36 -5.01
CA TYR A 345 14.70 -21.59 -3.92
C TYR A 345 14.61 -22.33 -2.58
N ASP A 346 13.46 -22.90 -2.26
CA ASP A 346 13.25 -23.68 -1.04
C ASP A 346 14.12 -24.97 -1.03
N GLU A 347 14.34 -25.60 -2.17
CA GLU A 347 15.29 -26.74 -2.28
C GLU A 347 16.73 -26.31 -1.93
N ILE A 348 17.16 -25.15 -2.41
CA ILE A 348 18.49 -24.61 -2.10
C ILE A 348 18.58 -24.31 -0.60
N LEU A 349 17.54 -23.74 -0.01
CA LEU A 349 17.49 -23.46 1.43
C LEU A 349 17.42 -24.72 2.33
N LYS A 350 17.19 -25.93 1.76
CA LYS A 350 17.33 -27.17 2.51
C LYS A 350 18.78 -27.65 2.61
N LEU A 351 19.70 -27.06 1.84
CA LEU A 351 21.11 -27.42 1.91
C LEU A 351 21.71 -27.01 3.25
N LYS A 352 22.54 -27.90 3.81
CA LYS A 352 23.31 -27.58 5.02
C LYS A 352 24.41 -26.58 4.67
N SER A 353 24.76 -25.73 5.65
CA SER A 353 25.83 -24.76 5.55
C SER A 353 25.70 -23.84 4.31
N ILE A 354 24.61 -23.08 4.29
CA ILE A 354 24.33 -22.09 3.26
C ILE A 354 23.93 -20.75 3.89
N ASP A 355 24.53 -19.67 3.41
CA ASP A 355 24.17 -18.29 3.74
C ASP A 355 23.28 -17.70 2.63
N TYR A 356 22.65 -16.58 2.91
CA TYR A 356 22.03 -15.70 1.92
C TYR A 356 22.76 -14.35 1.87
N VAL A 357 23.11 -13.90 0.67
CA VAL A 357 23.59 -12.53 0.42
C VAL A 357 23.03 -12.04 -0.90
N GLY A 358 22.20 -11.00 -0.92
CA GLY A 358 21.60 -10.55 -2.16
C GLY A 358 20.68 -9.33 -2.04
N THR A 359 20.21 -8.85 -3.18
CA THR A 359 19.46 -7.59 -3.30
C THR A 359 17.95 -7.77 -3.16
N ARG A 360 17.44 -9.00 -3.19
CA ARG A 360 16.00 -9.31 -3.08
C ARG A 360 15.59 -9.49 -1.61
N LEU A 361 14.90 -8.49 -1.05
CA LEU A 361 14.52 -8.41 0.35
C LEU A 361 13.77 -9.65 0.86
N HIS A 362 12.70 -10.06 0.17
CA HIS A 362 11.85 -11.15 0.64
C HIS A 362 12.51 -12.53 0.50
N ALA A 363 13.40 -12.70 -0.47
CA ALA A 363 14.26 -13.90 -0.53
C ALA A 363 15.16 -14.00 0.71
N GLY A 364 15.81 -12.88 1.10
CA GLY A 364 16.62 -12.85 2.32
C GLY A 364 15.81 -13.09 3.60
N ILE A 365 14.62 -12.52 3.71
CA ILE A 365 13.73 -12.78 4.86
C ILE A 365 13.31 -14.24 4.90
N ARG A 366 12.99 -14.88 3.74
CA ARG A 366 12.68 -16.30 3.68
C ARG A 366 13.86 -17.16 4.13
N ALA A 367 15.09 -16.82 3.72
CA ALA A 367 16.28 -17.49 4.21
C ALA A 367 16.43 -17.37 5.74
N LEU A 368 16.18 -16.19 6.32
CA LEU A 368 16.16 -16.00 7.78
C LEU A 368 15.12 -16.88 8.47
N THR A 369 13.91 -16.99 7.92
CA THR A 369 12.86 -17.84 8.51
C THR A 369 13.19 -19.34 8.39
N ARG A 370 14.14 -19.72 7.53
CA ARG A 370 14.72 -21.05 7.42
C ARG A 370 16.05 -21.20 8.20
N GLU A 371 16.31 -20.27 9.12
CA GLU A 371 17.46 -20.29 10.04
C GLU A 371 18.82 -20.13 9.36
N HIS A 372 18.86 -19.46 8.17
CA HIS A 372 20.12 -19.18 7.47
C HIS A 372 20.66 -17.80 7.83
N ARG A 373 21.97 -17.74 7.99
CA ARG A 373 22.71 -16.48 8.13
C ARG A 373 22.51 -15.64 6.87
N THR A 374 22.06 -14.40 7.06
CA THR A 374 21.57 -13.57 5.95
C THR A 374 22.16 -12.17 6.03
N ILE A 375 22.59 -11.64 4.88
CA ILE A 375 22.96 -10.23 4.66
C ILE A 375 22.18 -9.73 3.47
N ILE A 376 21.32 -8.73 3.65
CA ILE A 376 20.55 -8.14 2.56
C ILE A 376 21.28 -6.92 2.02
N ILE A 377 21.51 -6.87 0.72
CA ILE A 377 22.04 -5.68 0.06
C ILE A 377 20.88 -4.74 -0.21
N SER A 378 20.87 -3.62 0.50
CA SER A 378 19.81 -2.63 0.39
C SER A 378 19.93 -1.79 -0.87
N ILE A 379 18.92 -1.86 -1.74
CA ILE A 379 18.85 -1.13 -2.99
C ILE A 379 17.78 -0.03 -2.99
N ASP A 380 16.90 -0.04 -1.99
CA ASP A 380 15.79 0.91 -1.87
C ASP A 380 15.42 1.16 -0.39
N ASN A 381 14.38 1.97 -0.18
CA ASN A 381 13.93 2.35 1.16
C ASN A 381 13.36 1.19 1.99
N ARG A 382 12.89 0.11 1.38
CA ARG A 382 12.24 -1.03 2.09
C ARG A 382 13.19 -1.68 3.08
N ALA A 383 14.34 -2.12 2.60
CA ALA A 383 15.33 -2.79 3.44
C ALA A 383 15.88 -1.84 4.51
N LYS A 384 16.11 -0.57 4.17
CA LYS A 384 16.57 0.46 5.12
C LYS A 384 15.57 0.69 6.27
N ASN A 385 14.31 0.92 5.93
CA ASN A 385 13.27 1.17 6.93
C ASN A 385 13.08 -0.04 7.83
N ILE A 386 12.98 -1.25 7.25
CA ILE A 386 12.83 -2.48 8.03
C ILE A 386 14.04 -2.69 8.93
N SER A 387 15.26 -2.48 8.43
CA SER A 387 16.48 -2.62 9.23
C SER A 387 16.50 -1.63 10.40
N ALA A 388 16.19 -0.37 10.15
CA ALA A 388 16.11 0.66 11.18
C ALA A 388 15.07 0.33 12.27
N ASP A 389 13.96 -0.28 11.89
CA ASP A 389 12.86 -0.60 12.79
C ASP A 389 13.04 -1.94 13.54
N THR A 390 13.76 -2.91 12.95
CA THR A 390 13.82 -4.29 13.46
C THR A 390 15.22 -4.82 13.73
N GLY A 391 16.27 -4.19 13.21
CA GLY A 391 17.64 -4.71 13.26
C GLY A 391 17.93 -5.77 12.18
N LEU A 392 17.14 -5.85 11.12
CA LEU A 392 17.41 -6.74 9.97
C LEU A 392 18.82 -6.48 9.41
N PRO A 393 19.68 -7.53 9.23
CA PRO A 393 21.04 -7.35 8.74
C PRO A 393 21.08 -6.88 7.29
N ILE A 394 21.50 -5.65 7.07
CA ILE A 394 21.67 -5.08 5.73
C ILE A 394 23.07 -4.49 5.53
N ILE A 395 23.45 -4.35 4.26
CA ILE A 395 24.53 -3.48 3.78
C ILE A 395 23.96 -2.61 2.68
N GLU A 396 24.20 -1.32 2.68
CA GLU A 396 23.81 -0.47 1.57
C GLU A 396 24.63 -0.81 0.31
N ARG A 397 23.98 -0.77 -0.86
CA ARG A 397 24.65 -1.12 -2.12
C ARG A 397 25.93 -0.29 -2.36
N GLY A 398 25.92 0.98 -1.92
CA GLY A 398 27.11 1.84 -2.04
C GLY A 398 28.30 1.40 -1.19
N ASP A 399 28.07 0.60 -0.16
CA ASP A 399 29.07 0.18 0.81
C ASP A 399 29.60 -1.25 0.57
N ILE A 400 29.15 -1.91 -0.51
CA ILE A 400 29.55 -3.30 -0.83
C ILE A 400 31.07 -3.47 -0.80
N MET A 401 31.80 -2.58 -1.48
CA MET A 401 33.26 -2.66 -1.62
C MET A 401 34.01 -2.54 -0.29
N SER A 402 33.46 -1.79 0.65
CA SER A 402 34.12 -1.53 1.94
C SER A 402 33.65 -2.44 3.07
N LEU A 403 32.38 -2.81 3.10
CA LEU A 403 31.77 -3.47 4.25
C LEU A 403 31.43 -4.95 4.04
N LEU A 404 31.21 -5.41 2.79
CA LEU A 404 30.68 -6.75 2.57
C LEU A 404 31.69 -7.85 2.91
N TYR A 405 32.93 -7.75 2.41
CA TYR A 405 33.97 -8.75 2.67
C TYR A 405 34.25 -8.94 4.17
N PRO A 406 34.52 -7.87 4.97
CA PRO A 406 34.70 -8.03 6.40
C PRO A 406 33.44 -8.53 7.11
N LYS A 407 32.25 -8.13 6.68
CA LYS A 407 31.00 -8.59 7.29
C LYS A 407 30.75 -10.09 7.05
N ILE A 408 31.05 -10.60 5.85
CA ILE A 408 30.94 -12.03 5.56
C ILE A 408 31.89 -12.84 6.43
N ASN A 409 33.14 -12.42 6.55
CA ASN A 409 34.19 -13.15 7.26
C ASN A 409 34.19 -12.93 8.78
N SER A 410 33.36 -12.04 9.32
CA SER A 410 33.16 -11.89 10.75
C SER A 410 32.01 -12.75 11.27
N GLU A 411 32.09 -13.18 12.51
CA GLU A 411 30.93 -13.71 13.22
C GLU A 411 29.99 -12.58 13.62
N PHE A 412 28.68 -12.78 13.47
CA PHE A 412 27.68 -11.88 14.03
C PHE A 412 26.42 -12.61 14.46
N VAL A 413 25.77 -12.07 15.47
CA VAL A 413 24.49 -12.56 15.97
C VAL A 413 23.36 -11.87 15.24
N THR A 414 22.44 -12.64 14.67
CA THR A 414 21.19 -12.10 14.14
C THR A 414 20.26 -11.75 15.30
N LYS A 415 19.88 -10.47 15.39
CA LYS A 415 18.94 -9.98 16.42
C LYS A 415 17.87 -9.17 15.70
N ILE A 416 16.67 -9.69 15.65
CA ILE A 416 15.52 -9.03 15.04
C ILE A 416 14.46 -8.80 16.10
N GLN A 417 13.97 -7.58 16.21
CA GLN A 417 12.95 -7.18 17.17
C GLN A 417 11.65 -6.86 16.43
N MET A 418 10.67 -7.73 16.60
CA MET A 418 9.34 -7.54 16.04
C MET A 418 8.39 -6.92 17.05
N PRO A 419 7.45 -6.04 16.62
CA PRO A 419 6.43 -5.45 17.49
C PRO A 419 5.29 -6.44 17.77
N ILE A 420 5.57 -7.47 18.57
CA ILE A 420 4.69 -8.63 18.80
C ILE A 420 3.30 -8.21 19.31
N ASP A 421 3.23 -7.24 20.23
CA ASP A 421 1.96 -6.75 20.77
C ASP A 421 1.08 -6.13 19.68
N ASN A 422 1.67 -5.35 18.78
CA ASN A 422 0.96 -4.78 17.64
C ASN A 422 0.52 -5.84 16.64
N ILE A 423 1.38 -6.83 16.37
CA ILE A 423 1.05 -7.98 15.51
C ILE A 423 -0.16 -8.73 16.08
N ASN A 424 -0.13 -9.07 17.37
CA ASN A 424 -1.22 -9.78 18.04
C ASN A 424 -2.51 -8.94 18.05
N ARG A 425 -2.39 -7.64 18.34
CA ARG A 425 -3.52 -6.73 18.30
C ARG A 425 -4.18 -6.66 16.92
N TRP A 426 -3.37 -6.68 15.84
CA TRP A 426 -3.92 -6.71 14.49
C TRP A 426 -4.55 -8.07 14.16
N LYS A 427 -3.92 -9.17 14.54
CA LYS A 427 -4.44 -10.53 14.32
C LYS A 427 -5.77 -10.78 15.03
N ASN A 428 -5.93 -10.29 16.24
CA ASN A 428 -7.14 -10.51 17.04
C ASN A 428 -8.41 -10.02 16.33
N GLN A 429 -8.33 -8.98 15.49
CA GLN A 429 -9.50 -8.52 14.74
C GLN A 429 -9.91 -9.44 13.58
N ILE A 430 -9.01 -10.33 13.11
CA ILE A 430 -9.33 -11.25 11.99
C ILE A 430 -10.47 -12.19 12.36
N HIS A 431 -10.59 -12.55 13.63
CA HIS A 431 -11.68 -13.39 14.14
C HIS A 431 -13.06 -12.69 14.12
N GLU A 432 -13.10 -11.38 13.84
CA GLU A 432 -14.35 -10.61 13.71
C GLU A 432 -14.92 -10.61 12.28
N PHE A 433 -14.22 -11.20 11.30
CA PHE A 433 -14.57 -11.17 9.87
C PHE A 433 -15.47 -12.32 9.42
#